data_0d8af7b0bc3e9b22a746e195aae19baf
#
_entry.id   0d8af7b0bc3e9b22a746e195aae19baf
#
_cell.length_a   1.000
_cell.length_b   1.000
_cell.length_c   1.000
_cell.angle_alpha   90.00
_cell.angle_beta   90.00
_cell.angle_gamma   90.00
#
_symmetry.space_group_name_H-M   'P 1'
#
loop_
_entity.id
_entity.type
_entity.pdbx_description
1 polymer ?
#
loop_
_entity_poly.entity_id
_entity_poly.type
_entity_poly.pdbx_seq_one_letter_code
_entity_poly.pdbx_strand_id
1 'polypeptide(L)'
;MANSALLVLEDGSVFKGTAIGAQGMSVGEVVFNTSMTGYQEILTDPSYAEQIVTLTYPHIGNTGTNQEDVESNKIWSKGLVIRDLPLVASNFRNEQKLSDYLKANNVVGIADIDTRRLTRILRDKGAQNGCIICTDALDEAAALENAKAFPGLKGMDLAKVVSTTEITEWTSGVWELEGGYKDGADYKYHVVAYDY
;
A
#
# COMPACT_ATOMS: atom_id res chain seq x y z
N MET A 1 5.55 14.51 19.86
CA MET A 1 6.87 14.18 19.29
C MET A 1 6.61 13.69 17.87
N ALA A 2 7.36 14.13 16.89
CA ALA A 2 7.20 13.63 15.53
C ALA A 2 7.55 12.14 15.55
N ASN A 3 6.66 11.29 15.08
CA ASN A 3 6.88 9.86 14.98
C ASN A 3 7.93 9.62 13.88
N SER A 4 9.15 9.33 14.25
CA SER A 4 10.21 9.04 13.30
C SER A 4 10.00 7.69 12.62
N ALA A 5 10.41 7.58 11.37
CA ALA A 5 10.40 6.33 10.61
C ALA A 5 11.70 6.15 9.82
N LEU A 6 12.00 4.92 9.50
CA LEU A 6 13.19 4.50 8.78
C LEU A 6 12.81 3.48 7.71
N LEU A 7 13.29 3.68 6.49
CA LEU A 7 13.29 2.67 5.44
C LEU A 7 14.75 2.32 5.12
N VAL A 8 15.08 1.04 5.17
CA VAL A 8 16.40 0.51 4.79
C VAL A 8 16.21 -0.53 3.69
N LEU A 9 16.97 -0.39 2.60
CA LEU A 9 17.01 -1.37 1.52
C LEU A 9 18.13 -2.39 1.74
N GLU A 10 18.03 -3.56 1.14
CA GLU A 10 19.04 -4.64 1.23
C GLU A 10 20.43 -4.22 0.73
N ASP A 11 20.50 -3.21 -0.18
CA ASP A 11 21.77 -2.65 -0.64
C ASP A 11 22.44 -1.71 0.36
N GLY A 12 21.82 -1.50 1.54
CA GLY A 12 22.28 -0.59 2.59
C GLY A 12 21.81 0.87 2.41
N SER A 13 21.00 1.18 1.42
CA SER A 13 20.44 2.53 1.28
C SER A 13 19.46 2.83 2.40
N VAL A 14 19.62 3.98 3.03
CA VAL A 14 18.83 4.43 4.19
C VAL A 14 18.05 5.69 3.85
N PHE A 15 16.77 5.70 4.25
CA PHE A 15 15.85 6.84 4.16
C PHE A 15 15.23 7.09 5.53
N LYS A 16 15.41 8.29 6.06
CA LYS A 16 14.82 8.76 7.32
C LYS A 16 13.66 9.67 7.02
N GLY A 17 12.54 9.48 7.68
CA GLY A 17 11.32 10.23 7.45
C GLY A 17 10.38 10.20 8.65
N THR A 18 9.11 10.47 8.39
CA THR A 18 8.04 10.54 9.38
C THR A 18 7.10 9.34 9.24
N ALA A 19 6.76 8.69 10.36
CA ALA A 19 5.77 7.62 10.40
C ALA A 19 4.37 8.18 10.19
N ILE A 20 3.65 7.60 9.23
CA ILE A 20 2.30 8.04 8.85
C ILE A 20 1.23 6.95 9.06
N GLY A 21 1.64 5.73 9.40
CA GLY A 21 0.78 4.56 9.61
C GLY A 21 0.84 4.02 11.02
N ALA A 22 0.67 2.71 11.16
CA ALA A 22 0.78 1.98 12.41
C ALA A 22 2.22 2.01 12.94
N GLN A 23 2.37 1.83 14.24
CA GLN A 23 3.66 1.56 14.87
C GLN A 23 4.08 0.11 14.57
N GLY A 24 5.38 -0.12 14.41
CA GLY A 24 5.90 -1.46 14.18
C GLY A 24 6.96 -1.51 13.09
N MET A 25 7.18 -2.70 12.58
CA MET A 25 8.13 -3.00 11.53
C MET A 25 7.45 -3.84 10.45
N SER A 26 7.80 -3.60 9.20
CA SER A 26 7.36 -4.41 8.08
C SER A 26 8.48 -4.61 7.07
N VAL A 27 8.51 -5.79 6.48
CA VAL A 27 9.50 -6.21 5.47
C VAL A 27 8.79 -6.65 4.21
N GLY A 28 9.35 -6.33 3.05
CA GLY A 28 8.79 -6.71 1.76
C GLY A 28 9.66 -6.24 0.60
N GLU A 29 9.28 -6.63 -0.60
CA GLU A 29 9.92 -6.13 -1.81
C GLU A 29 9.47 -4.69 -2.06
N VAL A 30 10.41 -3.76 -2.16
CA VAL A 30 10.12 -2.35 -2.41
C VAL A 30 9.95 -2.12 -3.91
N VAL A 31 8.76 -1.67 -4.27
CA VAL A 31 8.38 -1.36 -5.65
C VAL A 31 7.88 0.07 -5.77
N PHE A 32 7.70 0.59 -6.97
CA PHE A 32 7.11 1.91 -7.17
C PHE A 32 5.96 1.89 -8.16
N ASN A 33 5.00 2.78 -7.93
CA ASN A 33 3.89 3.05 -8.82
C ASN A 33 3.86 4.56 -9.13
N THR A 34 3.60 4.92 -10.39
CA THR A 34 3.63 6.29 -10.87
C THR A 34 2.25 6.94 -10.99
N SER A 35 1.20 6.26 -10.58
CA SER A 35 -0.16 6.78 -10.58
C SER A 35 -0.28 8.03 -9.72
N MET A 36 -1.05 9.00 -10.19
CA MET A 36 -1.30 10.25 -9.46
C MET A 36 -2.47 10.14 -8.48
N THR A 37 -3.36 9.17 -8.70
CA THR A 37 -4.58 8.90 -7.93
C THR A 37 -4.72 7.39 -7.73
N GLY A 38 -5.72 6.95 -6.99
CA GLY A 38 -6.00 5.52 -6.80
C GLY A 38 -5.07 4.86 -5.79
N TYR A 39 -4.56 5.60 -4.83
CA TYR A 39 -3.65 5.04 -3.83
C TYR A 39 -4.35 4.06 -2.86
N GLN A 40 -5.64 4.23 -2.62
CA GLN A 40 -6.41 3.29 -1.79
C GLN A 40 -6.63 1.97 -2.52
N GLU A 41 -6.99 2.03 -3.79
CA GLU A 41 -7.09 0.89 -4.70
C GLU A 41 -5.76 0.13 -4.78
N ILE A 42 -4.64 0.84 -4.99
CA ILE A 42 -3.29 0.26 -5.02
C ILE A 42 -2.96 -0.49 -3.71
N LEU A 43 -3.29 0.09 -2.56
CA LEU A 43 -3.02 -0.54 -1.26
C LEU A 43 -3.84 -1.83 -1.06
N THR A 44 -5.05 -1.87 -1.59
CA THR A 44 -5.99 -2.99 -1.45
C THR A 44 -5.96 -3.98 -2.62
N ASP A 45 -5.15 -3.73 -3.65
CA ASP A 45 -4.94 -4.63 -4.78
C ASP A 45 -4.07 -5.82 -4.37
N PRO A 46 -4.58 -7.07 -4.51
CA PRO A 46 -3.82 -8.29 -4.23
C PRO A 46 -2.50 -8.42 -4.98
N SER A 47 -2.34 -7.72 -6.11
CA SER A 47 -1.08 -7.69 -6.89
C SER A 47 0.11 -7.15 -6.09
N TYR A 48 -0.15 -6.38 -5.02
CA TYR A 48 0.89 -5.84 -4.14
C TYR A 48 1.13 -6.67 -2.87
N ALA A 49 0.66 -7.91 -2.84
CA ALA A 49 0.94 -8.82 -1.73
C ALA A 49 2.45 -8.97 -1.52
N GLU A 50 2.90 -8.89 -0.25
CA GLU A 50 4.31 -8.96 0.18
C GLU A 50 5.20 -7.79 -0.34
N GLN A 51 4.60 -6.71 -0.89
CA GLN A 51 5.34 -5.55 -1.40
C GLN A 51 5.15 -4.31 -0.53
N ILE A 52 6.22 -3.51 -0.42
CA ILE A 52 6.21 -2.14 0.11
C ILE A 52 6.08 -1.20 -1.09
N VAL A 53 4.97 -0.49 -1.18
CA VAL A 53 4.65 0.31 -2.36
C VAL A 53 5.13 1.75 -2.18
N THR A 54 5.97 2.23 -3.09
CA THR A 54 6.38 3.63 -3.19
C THR A 54 5.51 4.34 -4.22
N LEU A 55 4.77 5.35 -3.80
CA LEU A 55 4.02 6.22 -4.72
C LEU A 55 4.85 7.45 -5.07
N THR A 56 5.09 7.64 -6.37
CA THR A 56 6.00 8.69 -6.84
C THR A 56 5.37 10.07 -6.92
N TYR A 57 4.03 10.14 -6.96
CA TYR A 57 3.30 11.41 -6.96
C TYR A 57 3.46 12.12 -5.59
N PRO A 58 3.72 13.43 -5.57
CA PRO A 58 4.10 14.12 -4.32
C PRO A 58 2.96 14.25 -3.31
N HIS A 59 1.70 14.31 -3.72
CA HIS A 59 0.56 14.65 -2.87
C HIS A 59 -0.36 13.45 -2.63
N ILE A 60 0.17 12.37 -2.09
CA ILE A 60 -0.60 11.16 -1.77
C ILE A 60 -1.36 11.34 -0.46
N GLY A 61 -2.67 11.05 -0.48
CA GLY A 61 -3.57 11.25 0.66
C GLY A 61 -4.40 12.53 0.60
N ASN A 62 -4.22 13.34 -0.44
CA ASN A 62 -4.93 14.62 -0.61
C ASN A 62 -6.45 14.48 -0.83
N THR A 63 -6.92 13.35 -1.33
CA THR A 63 -8.34 13.07 -1.51
C THR A 63 -8.98 12.29 -0.36
N GLY A 64 -8.18 11.87 0.64
CA GLY A 64 -8.65 11.01 1.72
C GLY A 64 -8.89 9.57 1.28
N THR A 65 -9.62 8.84 2.10
CA THR A 65 -10.06 7.46 1.84
C THR A 65 -11.54 7.32 2.14
N ASN A 66 -12.19 6.31 1.58
CA ASN A 66 -13.60 5.99 1.78
C ASN A 66 -13.84 4.47 1.69
N GLN A 67 -15.07 4.01 1.86
CA GLN A 67 -15.40 2.59 1.87
C GLN A 67 -15.58 1.98 0.48
N GLU A 68 -15.73 2.80 -0.56
CA GLU A 68 -16.02 2.33 -1.92
C GLU A 68 -14.78 2.12 -2.78
N ASP A 69 -13.68 2.88 -2.51
CA ASP A 69 -12.46 2.88 -3.33
C ASP A 69 -11.49 1.77 -2.86
N VAL A 70 -11.97 0.54 -2.76
CA VAL A 70 -11.20 -0.65 -2.41
C VAL A 70 -11.32 -1.71 -3.49
N GLU A 71 -10.21 -2.35 -3.84
CA GLU A 71 -10.17 -3.46 -4.81
C GLU A 71 -10.46 -4.81 -4.15
N SER A 72 -10.30 -4.88 -2.83
CA SER A 72 -10.55 -6.11 -2.08
C SER A 72 -10.85 -5.81 -0.61
N ASN A 73 -11.08 -6.84 0.17
CA ASN A 73 -11.53 -6.78 1.57
C ASN A 73 -10.46 -6.35 2.58
N LYS A 74 -9.20 -6.15 2.16
CA LYS A 74 -8.09 -5.76 3.05
C LYS A 74 -6.99 -5.03 2.30
N ILE A 75 -6.07 -4.41 3.04
CA ILE A 75 -4.80 -3.94 2.49
C ILE A 75 -3.86 -5.14 2.32
N TRP A 76 -3.32 -5.31 1.11
CA TRP A 76 -2.37 -6.37 0.77
C TRP A 76 -0.92 -5.90 0.83
N SER A 77 -0.69 -4.61 0.58
CA SER A 77 0.66 -4.05 0.65
C SER A 77 1.23 -4.13 2.07
N LYS A 78 2.52 -4.47 2.18
CA LYS A 78 3.26 -4.54 3.45
C LYS A 78 3.56 -3.17 4.06
N GLY A 79 3.51 -2.12 3.27
CA GLY A 79 3.76 -0.76 3.73
C GLY A 79 3.66 0.26 2.61
N LEU A 80 3.58 1.52 3.01
CA LEU A 80 3.45 2.66 2.11
C LEU A 80 4.63 3.62 2.26
N VAL A 81 5.19 4.02 1.13
CA VAL A 81 6.24 5.04 1.05
C VAL A 81 5.75 6.18 0.18
N ILE A 82 5.75 7.39 0.72
CA ILE A 82 5.34 8.61 0.01
C ILE A 82 6.32 9.75 0.26
N ARG A 83 6.27 10.76 -0.61
CA ARG A 83 7.09 11.96 -0.45
C ARG A 83 6.54 12.89 0.63
N ASP A 84 5.24 13.17 0.58
CA ASP A 84 4.59 14.18 1.41
C ASP A 84 3.18 13.71 1.78
N LEU A 85 2.83 13.85 3.07
CA LEU A 85 1.48 13.60 3.55
C LEU A 85 0.75 14.93 3.71
N PRO A 86 -0.29 15.21 2.92
CA PRO A 86 -1.05 16.44 2.99
C PRO A 86 -1.66 16.66 4.39
N LEU A 87 -1.60 17.90 4.89
CA LEU A 87 -2.19 18.28 6.17
C LEU A 87 -3.72 18.13 6.17
N VAL A 88 -4.34 18.37 5.00
CA VAL A 88 -5.79 18.33 4.81
C VAL A 88 -6.10 17.42 3.64
N ALA A 89 -7.02 16.49 3.85
CA ALA A 89 -7.69 15.77 2.78
C ALA A 89 -8.92 16.59 2.34
N SER A 90 -9.06 16.82 1.04
CA SER A 90 -10.12 17.66 0.48
C SER A 90 -10.73 17.00 -0.75
N ASN A 91 -11.79 16.24 -0.52
CA ASN A 91 -12.61 15.61 -1.55
C ASN A 91 -14.01 15.37 -0.97
N PHE A 92 -15.06 15.49 -1.79
CA PHE A 92 -16.44 15.27 -1.35
C PHE A 92 -16.72 13.82 -0.90
N ARG A 93 -15.90 12.86 -1.36
CA ARG A 93 -15.98 11.44 -0.96
C ARG A 93 -15.03 11.09 0.21
N ASN A 94 -14.33 12.08 0.78
CA ASN A 94 -13.43 11.82 1.88
C ASN A 94 -14.19 11.49 3.18
N GLU A 95 -13.98 10.31 3.70
CA GLU A 95 -14.52 9.84 4.98
C GLU A 95 -13.42 9.78 6.06
N GLN A 96 -12.19 9.48 5.66
CA GLN A 96 -11.07 9.27 6.58
C GLN A 96 -9.75 9.76 5.96
N LYS A 97 -8.82 10.25 6.79
CA LYS A 97 -7.46 10.58 6.35
C LYS A 97 -6.67 9.31 6.07
N LEU A 98 -5.77 9.36 5.09
CA LEU A 98 -4.90 8.23 4.75
C LEU A 98 -4.10 7.69 5.95
N SER A 99 -3.57 8.58 6.81
CA SER A 99 -2.82 8.14 8.01
C SER A 99 -3.68 7.35 9.00
N ASP A 100 -4.95 7.74 9.16
CA ASP A 100 -5.87 7.05 10.06
C ASP A 100 -6.33 5.72 9.45
N TYR A 101 -6.52 5.67 8.13
CA TYR A 101 -6.79 4.46 7.38
C TYR A 101 -5.67 3.42 7.51
N LEU A 102 -4.41 3.84 7.34
CA LEU A 102 -3.24 2.97 7.52
C LEU A 102 -3.17 2.41 8.96
N LYS A 103 -3.39 3.28 9.98
CA LYS A 103 -3.38 2.86 11.38
C LYS A 103 -4.50 1.87 11.70
N ALA A 104 -5.71 2.14 11.20
CA ALA A 104 -6.87 1.28 11.41
C ALA A 104 -6.66 -0.13 10.82
N ASN A 105 -5.91 -0.21 9.73
CA ASN A 105 -5.57 -1.47 9.05
C ASN A 105 -4.21 -2.06 9.48
N ASN A 106 -3.58 -1.49 10.52
CA ASN A 106 -2.27 -1.95 11.04
C ASN A 106 -1.15 -1.96 9.99
N VAL A 107 -1.14 -0.99 9.07
CA VAL A 107 -0.15 -0.85 8.02
C VAL A 107 0.86 0.24 8.38
N VAL A 108 2.15 -0.06 8.30
CA VAL A 108 3.23 0.91 8.49
C VAL A 108 3.35 1.81 7.28
N GLY A 109 3.77 3.05 7.47
CA GLY A 109 4.00 3.97 6.36
C GLY A 109 5.02 5.03 6.72
N ILE A 110 5.77 5.49 5.72
CA ILE A 110 6.79 6.52 5.85
C ILE A 110 6.58 7.62 4.82
N ALA A 111 6.65 8.87 5.28
CA ALA A 111 6.64 10.09 4.46
C ALA A 111 7.92 10.90 4.69
N ASP A 112 8.03 12.04 4.00
CA ASP A 112 9.12 13.00 4.10
C ASP A 112 10.47 12.44 3.65
N ILE A 113 10.47 11.51 2.70
CA ILE A 113 11.69 10.96 2.11
C ILE A 113 11.87 11.38 0.66
N ASP A 114 13.08 11.26 0.15
CA ASP A 114 13.39 11.45 -1.27
C ASP A 114 12.95 10.25 -2.10
N THR A 115 11.66 10.20 -2.44
CA THR A 115 11.07 9.16 -3.29
C THR A 115 11.67 9.14 -4.71
N ARG A 116 12.19 10.28 -5.21
CA ARG A 116 12.88 10.33 -6.50
C ARG A 116 14.20 9.57 -6.45
N ARG A 117 15.00 9.74 -5.37
CA ARG A 117 16.22 8.96 -5.15
C ARG A 117 15.89 7.47 -5.04
N LEU A 118 14.87 7.11 -4.26
CA LEU A 118 14.41 5.73 -4.10
C LEU A 118 14.01 5.12 -5.45
N THR A 119 13.15 5.78 -6.21
CA THR A 119 12.70 5.31 -7.53
C THR A 119 13.87 5.12 -8.50
N ARG A 120 14.90 5.97 -8.46
CA ARG A 120 16.10 5.80 -9.28
C ARG A 120 16.87 4.54 -8.91
N ILE A 121 17.03 4.25 -7.61
CA ILE A 121 17.67 3.01 -7.14
C ILE A 121 16.90 1.80 -7.66
N LEU A 122 15.58 1.78 -7.49
CA LEU A 122 14.74 0.68 -7.94
C LEU A 122 14.74 0.51 -9.47
N ARG A 123 14.77 1.61 -10.23
CA ARG A 123 14.85 1.55 -11.69
C ARG A 123 16.21 1.03 -12.17
N ASP A 124 17.30 1.45 -11.54
CA ASP A 124 18.65 1.15 -12.00
C ASP A 124 19.14 -0.24 -11.53
N LYS A 125 18.66 -0.73 -10.37
CA LYS A 125 19.06 -2.00 -9.75
C LYS A 125 17.97 -3.08 -9.78
N GLY A 126 16.75 -2.76 -10.15
CA GLY A 126 15.57 -3.61 -9.97
C GLY A 126 14.90 -3.42 -8.61
N ALA A 127 13.82 -4.15 -8.38
CA ALA A 127 13.17 -4.20 -7.07
C ALA A 127 14.17 -4.64 -6.00
N GLN A 128 14.06 -4.05 -4.81
CA GLN A 128 14.96 -4.30 -3.67
C GLN A 128 14.12 -4.75 -2.48
N ASN A 129 14.61 -5.70 -1.71
CA ASN A 129 14.03 -5.97 -0.42
C ASN A 129 14.25 -4.79 0.52
N GLY A 130 13.26 -4.47 1.33
CA GLY A 130 13.34 -3.35 2.27
C GLY A 130 12.63 -3.62 3.57
N CYS A 131 13.01 -2.86 4.59
CA CYS A 131 12.40 -2.87 5.90
C CYS A 131 12.01 -1.45 6.30
N ILE A 132 10.73 -1.25 6.68
CA ILE A 132 10.25 -0.01 7.31
C ILE A 132 10.16 -0.24 8.81
N ILE A 133 10.72 0.69 9.59
CA ILE A 133 10.56 0.75 11.05
C ILE A 133 9.87 2.05 11.42
N CYS A 134 8.75 1.94 12.16
CA CYS A 134 7.96 3.03 12.71
C CYS A 134 7.82 2.84 14.22
N THR A 135 8.92 3.06 14.97
CA THR A 135 8.97 2.91 16.43
C THR A 135 9.78 4.04 17.04
N ASP A 136 9.70 4.19 18.36
CA ASP A 136 10.50 5.21 19.08
C ASP A 136 12.00 4.90 19.06
N ALA A 137 12.39 3.63 18.87
CA ALA A 137 13.76 3.17 18.74
C ALA A 137 14.04 2.71 17.31
N LEU A 138 14.66 3.58 16.50
CA LEU A 138 15.06 3.26 15.13
C LEU A 138 16.44 2.58 15.14
N ASP A 139 16.48 1.35 14.66
CA ASP A 139 17.70 0.57 14.52
C ASP A 139 17.99 0.26 13.05
N GLU A 140 18.96 0.98 12.47
CA GLU A 140 19.36 0.82 11.06
C GLU A 140 19.98 -0.56 10.79
N ALA A 141 20.73 -1.11 11.77
CA ALA A 141 21.38 -2.41 11.60
C ALA A 141 20.34 -3.53 11.60
N ALA A 142 19.40 -3.50 12.55
CA ALA A 142 18.29 -4.43 12.57
C ALA A 142 17.41 -4.33 11.32
N ALA A 143 17.13 -3.12 10.82
CA ALA A 143 16.37 -2.92 9.59
C ALA A 143 17.10 -3.54 8.38
N LEU A 144 18.41 -3.35 8.27
CA LEU A 144 19.21 -3.92 7.19
C LEU A 144 19.26 -5.44 7.26
N GLU A 145 19.40 -5.99 8.45
CA GLU A 145 19.38 -7.44 8.66
C GLU A 145 18.05 -8.04 8.22
N ASN A 146 16.93 -7.44 8.63
CA ASN A 146 15.59 -7.88 8.23
C ASN A 146 15.35 -7.73 6.72
N ALA A 147 15.78 -6.64 6.09
CA ALA A 147 15.67 -6.46 4.65
C ALA A 147 16.45 -7.56 3.88
N LYS A 148 17.66 -7.90 4.32
CA LYS A 148 18.48 -8.97 3.73
C LYS A 148 17.95 -10.37 4.00
N ALA A 149 17.27 -10.58 5.14
CA ALA A 149 16.70 -11.87 5.50
C ALA A 149 15.41 -12.20 4.74
N PHE A 150 14.76 -11.21 4.16
CA PHE A 150 13.56 -11.44 3.34
C PHE A 150 13.94 -12.23 2.07
N PRO A 151 13.28 -13.37 1.80
CA PRO A 151 13.69 -14.25 0.70
C PRO A 151 13.38 -13.68 -0.70
N GLY A 152 12.67 -12.54 -0.76
CA GLY A 152 12.11 -12.01 -2.00
C GLY A 152 10.88 -12.78 -2.47
N LEU A 153 10.27 -12.32 -3.55
CA LEU A 153 9.03 -12.93 -4.07
C LEU A 153 9.28 -14.18 -4.92
N LYS A 154 10.52 -14.37 -5.38
CA LYS A 154 10.89 -15.51 -6.24
C LYS A 154 10.68 -16.83 -5.50
N GLY A 155 9.78 -17.66 -6.03
CA GLY A 155 9.45 -18.97 -5.45
C GLY A 155 8.34 -18.93 -4.41
N MET A 156 7.78 -17.77 -4.09
CA MET A 156 6.55 -17.67 -3.33
C MET A 156 5.35 -18.01 -4.21
N ASP A 157 4.45 -18.84 -3.71
CA ASP A 157 3.16 -19.12 -4.34
C ASP A 157 2.13 -18.07 -3.90
N LEU A 158 2.28 -16.84 -4.39
CA LEU A 158 1.39 -15.74 -4.04
C LEU A 158 0.01 -15.90 -4.67
N ALA A 159 -0.11 -16.55 -5.82
CA ALA A 159 -1.40 -16.86 -6.41
C ALA A 159 -2.30 -17.61 -5.43
N LYS A 160 -1.76 -18.62 -4.75
CA LYS A 160 -2.48 -19.35 -3.71
C LYS A 160 -2.89 -18.49 -2.51
N VAL A 161 -2.09 -17.45 -2.18
CA VAL A 161 -2.36 -16.56 -1.04
C VAL A 161 -3.47 -15.57 -1.36
N VAL A 162 -3.55 -15.09 -2.59
CA VAL A 162 -4.48 -14.03 -3.00
C VAL A 162 -5.74 -14.55 -3.68
N SER A 163 -5.74 -15.79 -4.18
CA SER A 163 -6.94 -16.42 -4.78
C SER A 163 -8.07 -16.50 -3.78
N THR A 164 -9.31 -16.38 -4.28
CA THR A 164 -10.51 -16.58 -3.45
C THR A 164 -10.57 -17.99 -2.86
N THR A 165 -10.95 -18.10 -1.60
CA THR A 165 -11.10 -19.37 -0.89
C THR A 165 -12.56 -19.85 -0.84
N GLU A 166 -13.49 -18.99 -1.23
CA GLU A 166 -14.92 -19.24 -1.15
C GLU A 166 -15.61 -18.82 -2.45
N ILE A 167 -16.72 -19.49 -2.76
CA ILE A 167 -17.59 -19.08 -3.85
C ILE A 167 -18.35 -17.83 -3.40
N THR A 168 -18.21 -16.75 -4.13
CA THR A 168 -18.88 -15.49 -3.86
C THR A 168 -19.84 -15.13 -4.98
N GLU A 169 -20.98 -14.56 -4.62
CA GLU A 169 -21.90 -13.95 -5.58
C GLU A 169 -21.61 -12.46 -5.69
N TRP A 170 -21.40 -11.99 -6.92
CA TRP A 170 -21.23 -10.57 -7.21
C TRP A 170 -22.53 -10.01 -7.79
N THR A 171 -23.16 -9.10 -7.06
CA THR A 171 -24.44 -8.49 -7.44
C THR A 171 -24.35 -6.97 -7.67
N SER A 172 -23.20 -6.38 -7.35
CA SER A 172 -22.99 -4.94 -7.51
C SER A 172 -22.80 -4.58 -8.98
N GLY A 173 -23.48 -3.55 -9.41
CA GLY A 173 -23.35 -2.94 -10.74
C GLY A 173 -22.20 -1.94 -10.82
N VAL A 174 -22.23 -1.12 -11.87
CA VAL A 174 -21.25 -0.03 -12.08
C VAL A 174 -21.48 1.08 -11.06
N TRP A 175 -20.39 1.66 -10.56
CA TRP A 175 -20.45 2.83 -9.70
C TRP A 175 -20.96 4.07 -10.44
N GLU A 176 -21.87 4.82 -9.81
CA GLU A 176 -22.42 6.07 -10.34
C GLU A 176 -22.23 7.21 -9.34
N LEU A 177 -21.95 8.42 -9.85
CA LEU A 177 -21.60 9.59 -9.03
C LEU A 177 -22.66 9.97 -7.98
N GLU A 178 -23.95 9.81 -8.30
CA GLU A 178 -25.06 10.20 -7.41
C GLU A 178 -25.62 9.04 -6.58
N GLY A 179 -25.17 7.81 -6.78
CA GLY A 179 -25.76 6.64 -6.16
C GLY A 179 -24.79 5.55 -5.68
N GLY A 180 -23.48 5.72 -5.87
CA GLY A 180 -22.50 4.69 -5.57
C GLY A 180 -22.70 3.44 -6.41
N TYR A 181 -22.39 2.28 -5.85
CA TYR A 181 -22.67 0.99 -6.48
C TYR A 181 -24.16 0.67 -6.41
N LYS A 182 -24.76 0.37 -7.56
CA LYS A 182 -26.15 -0.08 -7.64
C LYS A 182 -26.21 -1.58 -7.50
N ASP A 183 -27.09 -2.07 -6.63
CA ASP A 183 -27.44 -3.48 -6.65
C ASP A 183 -28.26 -3.79 -7.91
N GLY A 184 -27.78 -4.79 -8.68
CA GLY A 184 -28.45 -5.19 -9.91
C GLY A 184 -29.71 -5.98 -9.59
N ALA A 185 -30.88 -5.52 -10.06
CA ALA A 185 -32.14 -6.19 -9.87
C ALA A 185 -32.54 -7.13 -11.00
N ASP A 186 -32.09 -6.87 -12.25
CA ASP A 186 -32.52 -7.58 -13.45
C ASP A 186 -31.32 -8.15 -14.24
N TYR A 187 -30.77 -9.27 -13.77
CA TYR A 187 -29.69 -9.97 -14.49
C TYR A 187 -30.24 -10.67 -15.73
N LYS A 188 -29.65 -10.37 -16.90
CA LYS A 188 -29.94 -11.11 -18.15
C LYS A 188 -29.09 -12.36 -18.31
N TYR A 189 -27.93 -12.40 -17.65
CA TYR A 189 -26.94 -13.47 -17.81
C TYR A 189 -26.37 -13.86 -16.47
N HIS A 190 -26.03 -15.13 -16.32
CA HIS A 190 -25.22 -15.65 -15.22
C HIS A 190 -23.84 -15.96 -15.77
N VAL A 191 -22.81 -15.33 -15.20
CA VAL A 191 -21.41 -15.51 -15.57
C VAL A 191 -20.68 -16.15 -14.40
N VAL A 192 -19.89 -17.16 -14.65
CA VAL A 192 -19.00 -17.78 -13.65
C VAL A 192 -17.57 -17.36 -13.99
N ALA A 193 -16.90 -16.71 -13.05
CA ALA A 193 -15.51 -16.36 -13.14
C ALA A 193 -14.69 -17.28 -12.23
N TYR A 194 -13.63 -17.86 -12.77
CA TYR A 194 -12.61 -18.55 -11.98
C TYR A 194 -11.50 -17.54 -11.68
N ASP A 195 -11.31 -17.28 -10.39
CA ASP A 195 -10.30 -16.35 -9.88
C ASP A 195 -9.10 -17.15 -9.32
N TYR A 196 -7.90 -16.90 -9.86
CA TYR A 196 -6.66 -17.60 -9.55
C TYR A 196 -5.60 -16.66 -8.97
#